data_ad56b76ae640776f0822fe99cffe9d6a
#
_entry.id   ad56b76ae640776f0822fe99cffe9d6a
#
_cell.length_a   1.000
_cell.length_b   1.000
_cell.length_c   1.000
_cell.angle_alpha   90.00
_cell.angle_beta   90.00
_cell.angle_gamma   90.00
#
_symmetry.space_group_name_H-M   'P 1'
#
loop_
_entity.id
_entity.type
_entity.pdbx_description
1 polymer ?
#
loop_
_entity_poly.entity_id
_entity_poly.type
_entity_poly.pdbx_seq_one_letter_code
_entity_poly.pdbx_strand_id
1 'polypeptide(L)'
;MPENRRVKMTKRMMKDALIDLMDEKPLEKITVTEICKIADVNRSTFYAYYEDIRTLMLEIEDEVLEYVTEYADDFNDYSEKKMLEVFEEFFDYVRENAKMFRVLMLRHDDSSFHRRMLENIMEKYKMSLEYNEDLPMKYTYVYSVSGVIGIMGEWIDSGFSISSQKLAKMVLQLCVKATRYE
;
A
#
# COMPACT_ATOMS: atom_id res chain seq x y z
N MET A 1 -8.09 -4.17 -24.50
CA MET A 1 -9.56 -3.94 -24.42
C MET A 1 -9.87 -3.58 -22.97
N PRO A 2 -10.71 -2.56 -22.71
CA PRO A 2 -11.07 -2.28 -21.33
C PRO A 2 -11.78 -3.50 -20.72
N GLU A 3 -11.34 -3.87 -19.54
CA GLU A 3 -11.92 -5.00 -18.79
C GLU A 3 -13.43 -4.79 -18.60
N ASN A 4 -14.22 -5.83 -18.85
CA ASN A 4 -15.68 -5.73 -18.75
C ASN A 4 -16.10 -5.33 -17.33
N ARG A 5 -16.96 -4.31 -17.18
CA ARG A 5 -17.46 -3.81 -15.88
C ARG A 5 -17.93 -4.93 -14.95
N ARG A 6 -18.53 -5.99 -15.49
CA ARG A 6 -18.96 -7.15 -14.73
C ARG A 6 -17.78 -7.92 -14.13
N VAL A 7 -16.70 -8.08 -14.89
CA VAL A 7 -15.47 -8.75 -14.44
C VAL A 7 -14.83 -7.97 -13.30
N LYS A 8 -14.67 -6.64 -13.46
CA LYS A 8 -14.14 -5.77 -12.40
C LYS A 8 -14.96 -5.87 -11.11
N MET A 9 -16.28 -5.86 -11.23
CA MET A 9 -17.17 -5.97 -10.06
C MET A 9 -17.00 -7.33 -9.38
N THR A 10 -16.96 -8.42 -10.12
CA THR A 10 -16.79 -9.78 -9.59
C THR A 10 -15.44 -9.93 -8.87
N LYS A 11 -14.35 -9.44 -9.47
CA LYS A 11 -13.02 -9.44 -8.86
C LYS A 11 -13.00 -8.62 -7.57
N ARG A 12 -13.60 -7.41 -7.58
CA ARG A 12 -13.71 -6.57 -6.39
C ARG A 12 -14.44 -7.28 -5.26
N MET A 13 -15.59 -7.92 -5.52
CA MET A 13 -16.32 -8.67 -4.49
C MET A 13 -15.47 -9.78 -3.87
N MET A 14 -14.65 -10.48 -4.64
CA MET A 14 -13.74 -11.50 -4.12
C MET A 14 -12.59 -10.91 -3.30
N LYS A 15 -12.04 -9.76 -3.69
CA LYS A 15 -11.01 -9.04 -2.94
C LYS A 15 -11.55 -8.54 -1.60
N ASP A 16 -12.72 -7.89 -1.62
CA ASP A 16 -13.38 -7.40 -0.42
C ASP A 16 -13.65 -8.57 0.56
N ALA A 17 -14.14 -9.71 0.05
CA ALA A 17 -14.39 -10.92 0.83
C ALA A 17 -13.11 -11.50 1.46
N LEU A 18 -11.98 -11.48 0.72
CA LEU A 18 -10.70 -11.93 1.26
C LEU A 18 -10.22 -11.02 2.38
N ILE A 19 -10.28 -9.70 2.18
CA ILE A 19 -9.89 -8.71 3.21
C ILE A 19 -10.77 -8.84 4.46
N ASP A 20 -12.09 -9.09 4.29
CA ASP A 20 -13.01 -9.33 5.40
C ASP A 20 -12.60 -10.56 6.22
N LEU A 21 -12.28 -11.66 5.56
CA LEU A 21 -11.84 -12.89 6.23
C LEU A 21 -10.47 -12.74 6.89
N MET A 22 -9.53 -12.01 6.28
CA MET A 22 -8.20 -11.78 6.84
C MET A 22 -8.22 -10.85 8.06
N ASP A 23 -9.25 -10.03 8.21
CA ASP A 23 -9.44 -9.26 9.44
C ASP A 23 -9.82 -10.17 10.65
N GLU A 24 -10.36 -11.37 10.41
CA GLU A 24 -10.77 -12.32 11.43
C GLU A 24 -9.75 -13.44 11.67
N LYS A 25 -9.04 -13.89 10.64
CA LYS A 25 -8.15 -15.06 10.71
C LYS A 25 -7.01 -14.98 9.70
N PRO A 26 -5.87 -15.67 9.95
CA PRO A 26 -4.72 -15.67 9.04
C PRO A 26 -5.07 -16.33 7.69
N LEU A 27 -4.34 -15.90 6.63
CA LEU A 27 -4.56 -16.31 5.24
C LEU A 27 -4.60 -17.83 5.05
N GLU A 28 -3.74 -18.57 5.75
CA GLU A 28 -3.58 -20.03 5.65
C GLU A 28 -4.83 -20.78 6.11
N LYS A 29 -5.69 -20.13 6.89
CA LYS A 29 -6.96 -20.71 7.39
C LYS A 29 -8.17 -20.33 6.54
N ILE A 30 -7.97 -19.51 5.51
CA ILE A 30 -9.03 -19.08 4.61
C ILE A 30 -9.20 -20.09 3.48
N THR A 31 -10.43 -20.36 3.09
CA THR A 31 -10.76 -21.29 2.01
C THR A 31 -11.44 -20.56 0.85
N VAL A 32 -11.26 -21.05 -0.37
CA VAL A 32 -11.96 -20.54 -1.57
C VAL A 32 -13.49 -20.60 -1.37
N THR A 33 -13.98 -21.61 -0.64
CA THR A 33 -15.41 -21.75 -0.37
C THR A 33 -15.97 -20.60 0.48
N GLU A 34 -15.20 -20.13 1.47
CA GLU A 34 -15.61 -18.99 2.31
C GLU A 34 -15.60 -17.68 1.51
N ILE A 35 -14.54 -17.44 0.72
CA ILE A 35 -14.49 -16.28 -0.17
C ILE A 35 -15.69 -16.28 -1.12
N CYS A 36 -15.95 -17.39 -1.79
CA CYS A 36 -17.08 -17.51 -2.72
C CYS A 36 -18.43 -17.27 -2.05
N LYS A 37 -18.59 -17.73 -0.80
CA LYS A 37 -19.83 -17.53 -0.03
C LYS A 37 -20.06 -16.05 0.30
N ILE A 38 -19.03 -15.34 0.74
CA ILE A 38 -19.12 -13.89 1.07
C ILE A 38 -19.30 -13.07 -0.19
N ALA A 39 -18.52 -13.36 -1.24
CA ALA A 39 -18.58 -12.66 -2.52
C ALA A 39 -19.79 -12.98 -3.37
N ASP A 40 -20.65 -13.91 -2.94
CA ASP A 40 -21.81 -14.41 -3.71
C ASP A 40 -21.45 -14.87 -5.13
N VAL A 41 -20.38 -15.65 -5.26
CA VAL A 41 -19.90 -16.21 -6.52
C VAL A 41 -19.72 -17.72 -6.46
N ASN A 42 -19.76 -18.39 -7.61
CA ASN A 42 -19.47 -19.83 -7.69
C ASN A 42 -17.96 -20.08 -7.67
N ARG A 43 -17.54 -21.25 -7.17
CA ARG A 43 -16.12 -21.68 -7.19
C ARG A 43 -15.53 -21.70 -8.62
N SER A 44 -16.33 -22.07 -9.63
CA SER A 44 -15.90 -22.00 -11.04
C SER A 44 -15.60 -20.58 -11.48
N THR A 45 -16.33 -19.58 -10.95
CA THR A 45 -16.06 -18.17 -11.22
C THR A 45 -14.75 -17.73 -10.54
N PHE A 46 -14.49 -18.17 -9.31
CA PHE A 46 -13.21 -17.92 -8.64
C PHE A 46 -12.03 -18.45 -9.48
N TYR A 47 -12.08 -19.74 -9.84
CA TYR A 47 -11.02 -20.38 -10.60
C TYR A 47 -10.88 -19.91 -12.06
N ALA A 48 -11.87 -19.18 -12.58
CA ALA A 48 -11.75 -18.51 -13.87
C ALA A 48 -10.82 -17.27 -13.83
N TYR A 49 -10.58 -16.71 -12.63
CA TYR A 49 -9.77 -15.50 -12.44
C TYR A 49 -8.50 -15.75 -11.62
N TYR A 50 -8.53 -16.67 -10.66
CA TYR A 50 -7.45 -16.91 -9.72
C TYR A 50 -7.18 -18.40 -9.58
N GLU A 51 -5.90 -18.77 -9.68
CA GLU A 51 -5.45 -20.15 -9.45
C GLU A 51 -5.70 -20.58 -8.00
N ASP A 52 -5.40 -19.68 -7.06
CA ASP A 52 -5.54 -19.88 -5.62
C ASP A 52 -5.78 -18.55 -4.88
N ILE A 53 -5.89 -18.63 -3.54
CA ILE A 53 -6.10 -17.47 -2.68
C ILE A 53 -4.85 -16.57 -2.66
N ARG A 54 -3.66 -17.15 -2.80
CA ARG A 54 -2.41 -16.38 -2.83
C ARG A 54 -2.33 -15.50 -4.07
N THR A 55 -2.78 -16.00 -5.22
CA THR A 55 -2.87 -15.21 -6.46
C THR A 55 -3.84 -14.03 -6.31
N LEU A 56 -4.98 -14.24 -5.64
CA LEU A 56 -5.92 -13.16 -5.32
C LEU A 56 -5.28 -12.14 -4.38
N MET A 57 -4.54 -12.59 -3.35
CA MET A 57 -3.84 -11.71 -2.41
C MET A 57 -2.78 -10.88 -3.11
N LEU A 58 -1.97 -11.48 -3.98
CA LEU A 58 -0.95 -10.77 -4.76
C LEU A 58 -1.56 -9.67 -5.64
N GLU A 59 -2.72 -9.91 -6.26
CA GLU A 59 -3.41 -8.87 -7.05
C GLU A 59 -3.85 -7.68 -6.16
N ILE A 60 -4.28 -7.94 -4.90
CA ILE A 60 -4.60 -6.86 -3.95
C ILE A 60 -3.33 -6.05 -3.59
N GLU A 61 -2.24 -6.75 -3.29
CA GLU A 61 -0.97 -6.11 -2.99
C GLU A 61 -0.46 -5.28 -4.16
N ASP A 62 -0.53 -5.81 -5.40
CA ASP A 62 -0.08 -5.13 -6.61
C ASP A 62 -0.89 -3.85 -6.87
N GLU A 63 -2.21 -3.86 -6.68
CA GLU A 63 -3.06 -2.66 -6.82
C GLU A 63 -2.69 -1.58 -5.80
N VAL A 64 -2.40 -1.97 -4.56
CA VAL A 64 -1.95 -1.01 -3.55
C VAL A 64 -0.57 -0.45 -3.88
N LEU A 65 0.35 -1.31 -4.34
CA LEU A 65 1.68 -0.87 -4.74
C LEU A 65 1.65 0.06 -5.96
N GLU A 66 0.81 -0.23 -6.96
CA GLU A 66 0.59 0.64 -8.12
C GLU A 66 0.09 2.01 -7.67
N TYR A 67 -0.93 2.06 -6.80
CA TYR A 67 -1.46 3.28 -6.25
C TYR A 67 -0.39 4.09 -5.49
N VAL A 68 0.36 3.44 -4.58
CA VAL A 68 1.44 4.09 -3.83
C VAL A 68 2.53 4.66 -4.76
N THR A 69 2.84 3.94 -5.84
CA THR A 69 3.86 4.38 -6.80
C THR A 69 3.39 5.50 -7.72
N GLU A 70 2.10 5.60 -8.03
CA GLU A 70 1.53 6.75 -8.75
C GLU A 70 1.71 8.06 -7.97
N TYR A 71 1.48 8.04 -6.65
CA TYR A 71 1.75 9.19 -5.79
C TYR A 71 3.25 9.57 -5.75
N ALA A 72 4.14 8.59 -5.88
CA ALA A 72 5.58 8.86 -5.90
C ALA A 72 6.04 9.59 -7.19
N ASP A 73 5.30 9.51 -8.30
CA ASP A 73 5.63 10.23 -9.53
C ASP A 73 5.46 11.75 -9.38
N ASP A 74 4.54 12.20 -8.54
CA ASP A 74 4.29 13.62 -8.27
C ASP A 74 5.40 14.28 -7.43
N PHE A 75 6.32 13.50 -6.83
CA PHE A 75 7.48 14.03 -6.12
C PHE A 75 8.55 14.67 -7.03
N ASN A 76 8.39 14.66 -8.34
CA ASN A 76 9.29 15.35 -9.26
C ASN A 76 9.14 16.88 -9.23
N ASP A 77 8.04 17.42 -8.69
CA ASP A 77 7.90 18.85 -8.39
C ASP A 77 8.16 19.09 -6.89
N TYR A 78 9.42 19.37 -6.56
CA TYR A 78 9.98 19.41 -5.21
C TYR A 78 9.54 20.58 -4.33
N SER A 79 8.41 21.24 -4.61
CA SER A 79 7.89 22.23 -3.67
C SER A 79 7.34 21.54 -2.41
N GLU A 80 7.72 22.05 -1.22
CA GLU A 80 7.18 21.52 0.06
C GLU A 80 5.64 21.51 0.07
N LYS A 81 5.03 22.48 -0.61
CA LYS A 81 3.57 22.57 -0.72
C LYS A 81 3.00 21.37 -1.50
N LYS A 82 3.57 21.04 -2.66
CA LYS A 82 3.10 19.91 -3.47
C LYS A 82 3.32 18.58 -2.76
N MET A 83 4.47 18.42 -2.12
CA MET A 83 4.75 17.22 -1.32
C MET A 83 3.77 17.06 -0.15
N LEU A 84 3.38 18.16 0.50
CA LEU A 84 2.38 18.11 1.56
C LEU A 84 1.02 17.66 1.02
N GLU A 85 0.56 18.22 -0.11
CA GLU A 85 -0.69 17.83 -0.78
C GLU A 85 -0.69 16.33 -1.12
N VAL A 86 0.39 15.82 -1.71
CA VAL A 86 0.55 14.40 -2.05
C VAL A 86 0.48 13.50 -0.80
N PHE A 87 1.17 13.85 0.28
CA PHE A 87 1.08 13.10 1.53
C PHE A 87 -0.31 13.15 2.16
N GLU A 88 -1.00 14.31 2.12
CA GLU A 88 -2.37 14.44 2.62
C GLU A 88 -3.32 13.52 1.85
N GLU A 89 -3.29 13.54 0.53
CA GLU A 89 -4.10 12.68 -0.34
C GLU A 89 -3.81 11.20 -0.10
N PHE A 90 -2.53 10.83 0.01
CA PHE A 90 -2.12 9.46 0.29
C PHE A 90 -2.64 8.96 1.66
N PHE A 91 -2.46 9.74 2.72
CA PHE A 91 -2.96 9.35 4.04
C PHE A 91 -4.48 9.37 4.15
N ASP A 92 -5.18 10.23 3.41
CA ASP A 92 -6.64 10.17 3.27
C ASP A 92 -7.08 8.85 2.61
N TYR A 93 -6.41 8.44 1.53
CA TYR A 93 -6.67 7.15 0.90
C TYR A 93 -6.40 5.96 1.84
N VAL A 94 -5.32 5.98 2.60
CA VAL A 94 -5.03 4.95 3.62
C VAL A 94 -6.17 4.86 4.64
N ARG A 95 -6.68 5.99 5.11
CA ARG A 95 -7.77 6.06 6.07
C ARG A 95 -9.10 5.57 5.49
N GLU A 96 -9.42 5.94 4.25
CA GLU A 96 -10.60 5.48 3.53
C GLU A 96 -10.60 3.97 3.27
N ASN A 97 -9.40 3.39 3.12
CA ASN A 97 -9.17 1.96 2.91
C ASN A 97 -8.57 1.28 4.15
N ALA A 98 -8.92 1.76 5.33
CA ALA A 98 -8.32 1.39 6.62
C ALA A 98 -8.23 -0.11 6.86
N LYS A 99 -9.28 -0.86 6.51
CA LYS A 99 -9.35 -2.31 6.72
C LYS A 99 -8.30 -3.04 5.87
N MET A 100 -8.20 -2.67 4.60
CA MET A 100 -7.21 -3.25 3.67
C MET A 100 -5.79 -2.97 4.16
N PHE A 101 -5.46 -1.72 4.48
CA PHE A 101 -4.13 -1.36 4.98
C PHE A 101 -3.82 -2.03 6.33
N ARG A 102 -4.80 -2.17 7.23
CA ARG A 102 -4.62 -2.90 8.49
C ARG A 102 -4.24 -4.36 8.25
N VAL A 103 -4.93 -5.02 7.33
CA VAL A 103 -4.64 -6.41 6.96
C VAL A 103 -3.24 -6.52 6.36
N LEU A 104 -2.90 -5.69 5.38
CA LEU A 104 -1.62 -5.73 4.69
C LEU A 104 -0.42 -5.37 5.58
N MET A 105 -0.60 -4.40 6.48
CA MET A 105 0.48 -3.84 7.29
C MET A 105 0.67 -4.52 8.65
N LEU A 106 -0.40 -5.00 9.26
CA LEU A 106 -0.37 -5.44 10.67
C LEU A 106 -0.74 -6.90 10.87
N ARG A 107 -1.52 -7.51 9.96
CA ARG A 107 -2.02 -8.87 10.15
C ARG A 107 -1.44 -9.90 9.19
N HIS A 108 -0.83 -9.45 8.12
CA HIS A 108 -0.15 -10.35 7.21
C HIS A 108 1.26 -10.60 7.74
N ASP A 109 1.50 -11.82 8.20
CA ASP A 109 2.78 -12.26 8.82
C ASP A 109 3.96 -12.28 7.82
N ASP A 110 3.68 -12.01 6.55
CA ASP A 110 4.67 -11.96 5.50
C ASP A 110 5.24 -10.54 5.36
N SER A 111 6.45 -10.35 5.90
CA SER A 111 7.25 -9.12 5.71
C SER A 111 7.52 -8.80 4.22
N SER A 112 7.01 -9.62 3.28
CA SER A 112 7.16 -9.46 1.85
C SER A 112 6.47 -8.20 1.35
N PHE A 113 5.27 -7.86 1.82
CA PHE A 113 4.56 -6.66 1.38
C PHE A 113 5.32 -5.37 1.74
N HIS A 114 5.80 -5.25 3.00
CA HIS A 114 6.62 -4.09 3.40
C HIS A 114 7.88 -3.96 2.55
N ARG A 115 8.55 -5.08 2.30
CA ARG A 115 9.76 -5.12 1.46
C ARG A 115 9.43 -4.74 0.02
N ARG A 116 8.37 -5.29 -0.56
CA ARG A 116 7.91 -4.96 -1.92
C ARG A 116 7.56 -3.49 -2.04
N MET A 117 6.88 -2.92 -1.04
CA MET A 117 6.55 -1.50 -1.01
C MET A 117 7.82 -0.64 -0.97
N LEU A 118 8.78 -0.98 -0.12
CA LEU A 118 10.07 -0.30 -0.07
C LEU A 118 10.82 -0.40 -1.41
N GLU A 119 10.91 -1.60 -1.98
CA GLU A 119 11.58 -1.85 -3.26
C GLU A 119 10.94 -1.06 -4.41
N ASN A 120 9.61 -1.05 -4.52
CA ASN A 120 8.88 -0.30 -5.56
C ASN A 120 9.09 1.22 -5.44
N ILE A 121 8.98 1.77 -4.23
CA ILE A 121 9.22 3.19 -3.99
C ILE A 121 10.68 3.53 -4.32
N MET A 122 11.64 2.72 -3.87
CA MET A 122 13.06 2.93 -4.13
C MET A 122 13.41 2.84 -5.61
N GLU A 123 12.79 1.93 -6.36
CA GLU A 123 13.00 1.81 -7.81
C GLU A 123 12.52 3.06 -8.54
N LYS A 124 11.35 3.58 -8.19
CA LYS A 124 10.85 4.85 -8.75
C LYS A 124 11.76 6.02 -8.43
N TYR A 125 12.24 6.14 -7.20
CA TYR A 125 13.20 7.16 -6.84
C TYR A 125 14.52 7.07 -7.62
N LYS A 126 15.01 5.87 -7.89
CA LYS A 126 16.19 5.68 -8.74
C LYS A 126 15.97 6.15 -10.18
N MET A 127 14.76 6.02 -10.70
CA MET A 127 14.41 6.46 -12.06
C MET A 127 14.22 7.98 -12.15
N SER A 128 13.76 8.64 -11.07
CA SER A 128 13.48 10.08 -11.04
C SER A 128 14.71 10.94 -10.77
N LEU A 129 15.70 10.39 -10.07
CA LEU A 129 16.98 11.05 -9.83
C LEU A 129 17.96 10.45 -10.83
N GLU A 130 18.58 11.28 -11.70
CA GLU A 130 19.80 10.89 -12.40
C GLU A 130 20.75 10.34 -11.34
N TYR A 131 20.82 9.02 -11.26
CA TYR A 131 21.41 8.26 -10.16
C TYR A 131 22.88 8.65 -10.01
N ASN A 132 23.13 9.61 -9.14
CA ASN A 132 24.47 9.85 -8.63
C ASN A 132 24.66 8.81 -7.51
N GLU A 133 25.69 7.96 -7.63
CA GLU A 133 26.02 6.87 -6.67
C GLU A 133 26.46 7.42 -5.29
N ASP A 134 25.84 8.49 -4.81
CA ASP A 134 26.10 9.02 -3.48
C ASP A 134 25.50 8.10 -2.43
N LEU A 135 26.35 7.24 -1.86
CA LEU A 135 25.96 6.27 -0.83
C LEU A 135 25.15 6.90 0.34
N PRO A 136 25.50 8.08 0.89
CA PRO A 136 24.75 8.74 1.94
C PRO A 136 23.29 8.98 1.53
N MET A 137 23.03 9.43 0.32
CA MET A 137 21.69 9.73 -0.18
C MET A 137 20.82 8.46 -0.22
N LYS A 138 21.36 7.31 -0.66
CA LYS A 138 20.67 6.03 -0.66
C LYS A 138 20.19 5.64 0.75
N TYR A 139 21.04 5.77 1.76
CA TYR A 139 20.67 5.45 3.14
C TYR A 139 19.62 6.41 3.70
N THR A 140 19.68 7.68 3.36
CA THR A 140 18.67 8.68 3.71
C THR A 140 17.31 8.33 3.13
N TYR A 141 17.23 7.86 1.88
CA TYR A 141 15.98 7.39 1.29
C TYR A 141 15.44 6.14 1.95
N VAL A 142 16.28 5.12 2.17
CA VAL A 142 15.88 3.90 2.89
C VAL A 142 15.33 4.25 4.27
N TYR A 143 16.00 5.12 5.01
CA TYR A 143 15.55 5.61 6.30
C TYR A 143 14.19 6.32 6.22
N SER A 144 14.04 7.27 5.28
CA SER A 144 12.82 8.06 5.12
C SER A 144 11.63 7.16 4.73
N VAL A 145 11.78 6.29 3.72
CA VAL A 145 10.70 5.40 3.28
C VAL A 145 10.33 4.41 4.37
N SER A 146 11.31 3.76 5.01
CA SER A 146 11.05 2.82 6.10
C SER A 146 10.41 3.52 7.30
N GLY A 147 10.81 4.76 7.60
CA GLY A 147 10.21 5.60 8.62
C GLY A 147 8.75 5.93 8.32
N VAL A 148 8.42 6.30 7.10
CA VAL A 148 7.03 6.56 6.67
C VAL A 148 6.17 5.31 6.80
N ILE A 149 6.66 4.16 6.33
CA ILE A 149 5.97 2.87 6.45
C ILE A 149 5.70 2.54 7.93
N GLY A 150 6.71 2.69 8.79
CA GLY A 150 6.57 2.43 10.23
C GLY A 150 5.58 3.37 10.91
N ILE A 151 5.64 4.67 10.60
CA ILE A 151 4.69 5.68 11.12
C ILE A 151 3.27 5.38 10.67
N MET A 152 3.08 4.99 9.40
CA MET A 152 1.79 4.61 8.86
C MET A 152 1.21 3.40 9.58
N GLY A 153 2.03 2.36 9.82
CA GLY A 153 1.61 1.18 10.59
C GLY A 153 1.12 1.55 12.00
N GLU A 154 1.90 2.35 12.74
CA GLU A 154 1.52 2.84 14.07
C GLU A 154 0.25 3.70 14.05
N TRP A 155 0.09 4.56 13.05
CA TRP A 155 -1.10 5.39 12.89
C TRP A 155 -2.36 4.56 12.65
N ILE A 156 -2.27 3.50 11.83
CA ILE A 156 -3.37 2.55 11.61
C ILE A 156 -3.68 1.78 12.89
N ASP A 157 -2.67 1.27 13.60
CA ASP A 157 -2.84 0.49 14.83
C ASP A 157 -3.45 1.33 15.97
N SER A 158 -3.06 2.59 16.08
CA SER A 158 -3.63 3.56 17.04
C SER A 158 -5.07 4.01 16.70
N GLY A 159 -5.68 3.48 15.62
CA GLY A 159 -7.01 3.85 15.18
C GLY A 159 -7.09 5.28 14.63
N PHE A 160 -6.05 5.72 13.91
CA PHE A 160 -6.00 7.05 13.30
C PHE A 160 -6.05 8.20 14.31
N SER A 161 -5.21 8.11 15.34
CA SER A 161 -5.18 9.01 16.51
C SER A 161 -5.00 10.49 16.20
N ILE A 162 -4.46 10.83 15.02
CA ILE A 162 -4.35 12.19 14.48
C ILE A 162 -4.94 12.26 13.07
N SER A 163 -5.26 13.47 12.59
CA SER A 163 -5.75 13.64 11.21
C SER A 163 -4.66 13.34 10.19
N SER A 164 -5.04 12.89 8.98
CA SER A 164 -4.15 12.69 7.83
C SER A 164 -3.32 13.92 7.53
N GLN A 165 -3.92 15.11 7.58
CA GLN A 165 -3.22 16.38 7.38
C GLN A 165 -2.12 16.62 8.43
N LYS A 166 -2.38 16.32 9.70
CA LYS A 166 -1.38 16.46 10.77
C LYS A 166 -0.26 15.44 10.59
N LEU A 167 -0.60 14.21 10.21
CA LEU A 167 0.37 13.17 9.91
C LEU A 167 1.25 13.54 8.73
N ALA A 168 0.64 13.99 7.62
CA ALA A 168 1.35 14.42 6.40
C ALA A 168 2.37 15.51 6.71
N LYS A 169 1.97 16.53 7.46
CA LYS A 169 2.88 17.60 7.88
C LYS A 169 4.05 17.10 8.73
N MET A 170 3.78 16.20 9.65
CA MET A 170 4.81 15.60 10.51
C MET A 170 5.79 14.76 9.68
N VAL A 171 5.28 13.89 8.80
CA VAL A 171 6.09 13.04 7.92
C VAL A 171 6.96 13.88 6.99
N LEU A 172 6.39 14.90 6.34
CA LEU A 172 7.16 15.81 5.49
C LEU A 172 8.31 16.47 6.24
N GLN A 173 8.05 16.98 7.44
CA GLN A 173 9.10 17.59 8.27
C GLN A 173 10.23 16.61 8.64
N LEU A 174 9.89 15.35 8.90
CA LEU A 174 10.89 14.31 9.19
C LEU A 174 11.71 13.97 7.95
N CYS A 175 11.09 13.82 6.79
CA CYS A 175 11.78 13.55 5.53
C CYS A 175 12.73 14.70 5.16
N VAL A 176 12.26 15.96 5.23
CA VAL A 176 13.08 17.14 4.94
C VAL A 176 14.28 17.26 5.91
N LYS A 177 14.09 16.95 7.20
CA LYS A 177 15.21 16.95 8.14
C LYS A 177 16.22 15.84 7.86
N ALA A 178 15.75 14.67 7.44
CA ALA A 178 16.61 13.54 7.10
C ALA A 178 17.50 13.83 5.87
N THR A 179 17.05 14.67 4.93
CA THR A 179 17.81 15.03 3.72
C THR A 179 18.81 16.17 3.92
N ARG A 180 18.70 16.90 5.04
CA ARG A 180 19.66 17.98 5.39
C ARG A 180 20.80 17.41 6.23
N TYR A 181 21.69 16.65 5.60
CA TYR A 181 23.00 16.33 6.16
C TYR A 181 23.95 17.50 5.84
N GLU A 182 24.31 18.28 6.86
CA GLU A 182 25.52 19.10 6.87
C GLU A 182 26.64 18.33 7.60
#